data_99186409f6c4afc988bf52bebed4c8d3
#
_entry.id   99186409f6c4afc988bf52bebed4c8d3
#
_cell.length_a   1.000
_cell.length_b   1.000
_cell.length_c   1.000
_cell.angle_alpha   90.00
_cell.angle_beta   90.00
_cell.angle_gamma   90.00
#
_symmetry.space_group_name_H-M   'P 1'
#
loop_
_entity.id
_entity.type
_entity.pdbx_description
1 polymer ?
#
loop_
_entity_poly.entity_id
_entity_poly.type
_entity_poly.pdbx_seq_one_letter_code
_entity_poly.pdbx_strand_id
1 'polypeptide(L)'
;IQTSLVGSEMCIRDSLGTVIPVTDHFFATLNSAVFTDGSFVYIPEGVKCPMELSTYFRINASETGQFERTLIIADKGSYVSYLEGCTAPMRDENQLHAANVELIALDDAEIKYSTVQNWYPGDENGKGGIYNFVTKRGLCKGNNSKISWTQVETGSAITWKYPSCILKGDNSIGEFYSIAITNNHQKADTGTKMIHLGKNTKSKIISKGISACLLYTSDAADDPAS
;
A
#
# COMPACT_ATOMS: atom_id res chain seq x y z
N ILE A 1 30.15 0.83 6.61
CA ILE A 1 28.88 0.35 6.01
C ILE A 1 28.69 1.02 4.62
N GLN A 2 29.72 0.95 3.76
CA GLN A 2 29.64 1.62 2.46
C GLN A 2 29.72 0.66 1.26
N THR A 3 29.72 -0.65 1.48
CA THR A 3 29.91 -1.64 0.42
C THR A 3 28.63 -2.30 -0.09
N SER A 4 27.46 -1.98 0.45
CA SER A 4 26.17 -2.56 0.00
C SER A 4 25.34 -1.65 -0.94
N LEU A 5 25.77 -0.40 -1.17
CA LEU A 5 24.99 0.57 -1.94
C LEU A 5 25.02 0.34 -3.46
N VAL A 6 26.10 -0.17 -4.02
CA VAL A 6 26.22 -0.33 -5.49
C VAL A 6 25.26 -1.38 -6.04
N GLY A 7 25.11 -2.51 -5.37
CA GLY A 7 24.14 -3.54 -5.76
C GLY A 7 22.69 -3.08 -5.57
N SER A 8 22.41 -2.29 -4.52
CA SER A 8 21.10 -1.75 -4.25
C SER A 8 20.67 -0.65 -5.24
N GLU A 9 21.60 0.20 -5.70
CA GLU A 9 21.31 1.20 -6.74
C GLU A 9 20.88 0.57 -8.06
N MET A 10 21.53 -0.51 -8.49
CA MET A 10 21.11 -1.25 -9.69
C MET A 10 19.70 -1.83 -9.50
N CYS A 11 19.43 -2.49 -8.37
CA CYS A 11 18.09 -3.03 -8.08
C CYS A 11 17.01 -1.95 -8.06
N ILE A 12 17.30 -0.76 -7.50
CA ILE A 12 16.37 0.37 -7.51
C ILE A 12 16.10 0.82 -8.95
N ARG A 13 17.15 1.10 -9.74
CA ARG A 13 17.02 1.59 -11.12
C ARG A 13 16.23 0.64 -12.00
N ASP A 14 16.45 -0.66 -11.85
CA ASP A 14 15.83 -1.69 -12.70
C ASP A 14 14.41 -2.05 -12.26
N SER A 15 13.99 -1.65 -11.06
CA SER A 15 12.73 -2.12 -10.47
C SER A 15 11.75 -1.00 -10.12
N LEU A 16 12.23 0.19 -9.76
CA LEU A 16 11.39 1.31 -9.39
C LEU A 16 10.54 1.77 -10.58
N GLY A 17 9.23 1.85 -10.37
CA GLY A 17 8.29 2.24 -11.44
C GLY A 17 7.94 1.13 -12.43
N THR A 18 8.40 -0.10 -12.19
CA THR A 18 8.07 -1.24 -13.07
C THR A 18 6.73 -1.88 -12.73
N VAL A 19 6.29 -1.77 -11.48
CA VAL A 19 5.01 -2.30 -11.01
C VAL A 19 3.96 -1.19 -10.92
N ILE A 20 4.38 0.03 -10.60
CA ILE A 20 3.57 1.25 -10.69
C ILE A 20 4.20 2.17 -11.73
N PRO A 21 3.85 2.02 -13.02
CA PRO A 21 4.36 2.93 -14.05
C PRO A 21 3.79 4.34 -13.84
N VAL A 22 4.47 5.34 -14.38
CA VAL A 22 4.02 6.75 -14.32
C VAL A 22 2.64 6.96 -14.95
N THR A 23 2.17 6.03 -15.74
CA THR A 23 0.88 6.04 -16.45
C THR A 23 -0.22 5.26 -15.75
N ASP A 24 0.02 4.73 -14.53
CA ASP A 24 -0.98 3.89 -13.82
C ASP A 24 -2.28 4.70 -13.59
N HIS A 25 -2.18 5.86 -12.97
CA HIS A 25 -3.27 6.83 -12.83
C HIS A 25 -2.73 8.17 -12.31
N PHE A 26 -3.59 9.19 -12.24
CA PHE A 26 -3.23 10.57 -11.91
C PHE A 26 -2.34 10.72 -10.65
N PHE A 27 -2.72 10.10 -9.52
CA PHE A 27 -1.93 10.22 -8.29
C PHE A 27 -0.60 9.46 -8.34
N ALA A 28 -0.51 8.36 -9.07
CA ALA A 28 0.75 7.67 -9.32
C ALA A 28 1.69 8.51 -10.19
N THR A 29 1.15 9.21 -11.19
CA THR A 29 1.88 10.17 -12.01
C THR A 29 2.40 11.34 -11.16
N LEU A 30 1.52 11.93 -10.35
CA LEU A 30 1.88 13.03 -9.46
C LEU A 30 2.97 12.61 -8.47
N ASN A 31 2.79 11.48 -7.79
CA ASN A 31 3.83 10.94 -6.89
C ASN A 31 5.16 10.77 -7.63
N SER A 32 5.16 10.19 -8.83
CA SER A 32 6.37 9.97 -9.61
C SER A 32 7.11 11.26 -10.00
N ALA A 33 6.37 12.37 -10.11
CA ALA A 33 6.94 13.68 -10.45
C ALA A 33 7.55 14.42 -9.24
N VAL A 34 7.01 14.18 -8.03
CA VAL A 34 7.33 15.04 -6.88
C VAL A 34 7.77 14.28 -5.62
N PHE A 35 7.85 12.96 -5.62
CA PHE A 35 8.31 12.23 -4.43
C PHE A 35 9.77 12.59 -4.12
N THR A 36 10.07 12.78 -2.84
CA THR A 36 11.41 13.16 -2.35
C THR A 36 11.92 12.21 -1.28
N ASP A 37 11.09 11.28 -0.84
CA ASP A 37 11.40 10.36 0.25
C ASP A 37 10.78 8.98 0.00
N GLY A 38 11.21 7.98 0.74
CA GLY A 38 10.67 6.64 0.61
C GLY A 38 11.49 5.57 1.33
N SER A 39 11.07 4.33 1.17
CA SER A 39 11.75 3.16 1.71
C SER A 39 12.16 2.22 0.59
N PHE A 40 13.41 1.75 0.66
CA PHE A 40 13.90 0.68 -0.19
C PHE A 40 14.33 -0.52 0.64
N VAL A 41 13.79 -1.69 0.33
CA VAL A 41 14.13 -2.94 1.00
C VAL A 41 14.44 -4.01 -0.05
N TYR A 42 15.63 -4.58 0.02
CA TYR A 42 16.03 -5.73 -0.78
C TYR A 42 16.41 -6.87 0.16
N ILE A 43 15.76 -8.02 0.01
CA ILE A 43 16.08 -9.22 0.78
C ILE A 43 16.79 -10.20 -0.17
N PRO A 44 18.08 -10.51 0.08
CA PRO A 44 18.85 -11.40 -0.78
C PRO A 44 18.30 -12.82 -0.84
N GLU A 45 18.69 -13.55 -1.89
CA GLU A 45 18.32 -14.94 -2.11
C GLU A 45 18.51 -15.81 -0.86
N GLY A 46 17.49 -16.58 -0.49
CA GLY A 46 17.48 -17.52 0.61
C GLY A 46 17.41 -16.88 2.00
N VAL A 47 17.49 -15.56 2.11
CA VAL A 47 17.47 -14.87 3.42
C VAL A 47 16.03 -14.79 3.95
N LYS A 48 15.85 -15.27 5.18
CA LYS A 48 14.63 -15.05 5.94
C LYS A 48 14.88 -13.92 6.95
N CYS A 49 14.24 -12.76 6.74
CA CYS A 49 14.40 -11.65 7.66
C CYS A 49 13.93 -12.07 9.07
N PRO A 50 14.81 -12.01 10.09
CA PRO A 50 14.51 -12.61 11.40
C PRO A 50 13.53 -11.77 12.23
N MET A 51 13.30 -10.52 11.84
CA MET A 51 12.38 -9.59 12.52
C MET A 51 11.53 -8.85 11.53
N GLU A 52 10.42 -8.31 12.00
CA GLU A 52 9.61 -7.39 11.20
C GLU A 52 10.38 -6.07 11.02
N LEU A 53 10.48 -5.62 9.77
CA LEU A 53 10.97 -4.27 9.46
C LEU A 53 9.82 -3.29 9.59
N SER A 54 10.10 -2.07 10.00
CA SER A 54 9.05 -1.05 10.09
C SER A 54 9.55 0.33 9.67
N THR A 55 8.64 1.07 9.04
CA THR A 55 8.82 2.50 8.73
C THR A 55 7.63 3.27 9.27
N TYR A 56 7.90 4.44 9.80
CA TYR A 56 6.88 5.32 10.30
C TYR A 56 6.97 6.69 9.63
N PHE A 57 5.93 7.04 8.88
CA PHE A 57 5.82 8.33 8.21
C PHE A 57 4.96 9.30 9.01
N ARG A 58 5.44 10.53 9.17
CA ARG A 58 4.71 11.58 9.85
C ARG A 58 4.77 12.90 9.10
N ILE A 59 3.61 13.45 8.74
CA ILE A 59 3.51 14.78 8.15
C ILE A 59 3.61 15.80 9.27
N ASN A 60 4.67 16.63 9.27
CA ASN A 60 4.89 17.65 10.28
C ASN A 60 4.71 19.09 9.76
N ALA A 61 4.92 19.33 8.47
CA ALA A 61 4.83 20.66 7.88
C ALA A 61 3.37 21.05 7.57
N SER A 62 3.04 22.34 7.69
CA SER A 62 1.79 22.92 7.22
C SER A 62 1.85 23.22 5.71
N GLU A 63 0.70 23.34 5.07
CA GLU A 63 0.55 23.71 3.64
C GLU A 63 1.37 22.83 2.67
N THR A 64 1.63 21.59 3.06
CA THR A 64 2.43 20.63 2.26
C THR A 64 1.68 19.32 2.08
N GLY A 65 1.94 18.66 0.94
CA GLY A 65 1.60 17.25 0.74
C GLY A 65 2.77 16.34 1.12
N GLN A 66 2.50 15.09 1.37
CA GLN A 66 3.50 14.04 1.53
C GLN A 66 3.42 13.06 0.36
N PHE A 67 4.55 12.87 -0.30
CA PHE A 67 4.69 12.01 -1.46
C PHE A 67 5.88 11.09 -1.23
N GLU A 68 5.62 9.87 -0.80
CA GLU A 68 6.66 8.86 -0.60
C GLU A 68 6.50 7.69 -1.56
N ARG A 69 7.60 6.97 -1.77
CA ARG A 69 7.62 5.79 -2.61
C ARG A 69 8.37 4.66 -1.93
N THR A 70 7.68 3.55 -1.70
CA THR A 70 8.25 2.35 -1.09
C THR A 70 8.44 1.27 -2.14
N LEU A 71 9.63 0.68 -2.18
CA LEU A 71 9.94 -0.48 -3.02
C LEU A 71 10.50 -1.61 -2.16
N ILE A 72 9.85 -2.77 -2.19
CA ILE A 72 10.31 -3.98 -1.51
C ILE A 72 10.51 -5.09 -2.53
N ILE A 73 11.73 -5.65 -2.56
CA ILE A 73 12.07 -6.78 -3.40
C ILE A 73 12.50 -7.94 -2.51
N ALA A 74 11.80 -9.06 -2.63
CA ALA A 74 12.18 -10.33 -2.03
C ALA A 74 12.76 -11.26 -3.10
N ASP A 75 14.06 -11.54 -3.03
CA ASP A 75 14.74 -12.41 -3.97
C ASP A 75 14.38 -13.87 -3.70
N LYS A 76 14.84 -14.79 -4.55
CA LYS A 76 14.45 -16.20 -4.53
C LYS A 76 14.55 -16.83 -3.15
N GLY A 77 13.48 -17.51 -2.76
CA GLY A 77 13.41 -18.21 -1.48
C GLY A 77 13.51 -17.31 -0.25
N SER A 78 13.43 -16.00 -0.38
CA SER A 78 13.54 -15.07 0.73
C SER A 78 12.19 -14.79 1.42
N TYR A 79 12.24 -14.16 2.59
CA TYR A 79 11.05 -13.79 3.36
C TYR A 79 11.24 -12.45 4.05
N VAL A 80 10.20 -11.61 4.03
CA VAL A 80 10.15 -10.38 4.80
C VAL A 80 8.74 -10.09 5.31
N SER A 81 8.66 -9.61 6.56
CA SER A 81 7.49 -8.93 7.10
C SER A 81 7.83 -7.46 7.28
N TYR A 82 6.95 -6.59 6.76
CA TYR A 82 7.14 -5.14 6.79
C TYR A 82 5.89 -4.44 7.29
N LEU A 83 6.05 -3.54 8.24
CA LEU A 83 4.99 -2.73 8.81
C LEU A 83 5.20 -1.26 8.46
N GLU A 84 4.21 -0.63 7.89
CA GLU A 84 4.17 0.81 7.66
C GLU A 84 3.13 1.47 8.55
N GLY A 85 3.56 2.43 9.33
CA GLY A 85 2.70 3.29 10.14
C GLY A 85 2.71 4.71 9.60
N CYS A 86 1.53 5.33 9.52
CA CYS A 86 1.40 6.71 9.06
C CYS A 86 0.49 7.50 9.98
N THR A 87 0.88 8.75 10.26
CA THR A 87 0.07 9.68 11.06
C THR A 87 0.35 11.14 10.68
N ALA A 88 -0.59 12.01 11.02
CA ALA A 88 -0.43 13.46 10.92
C ALA A 88 -1.02 14.16 12.15
N PRO A 89 -0.49 15.32 12.55
CA PRO A 89 -1.09 16.15 13.58
C PRO A 89 -2.41 16.74 13.09
N MET A 90 -3.25 17.14 14.06
CA MET A 90 -4.50 17.88 13.81
C MET A 90 -4.21 19.28 13.26
N ARG A 91 -4.83 19.63 12.13
CA ARG A 91 -4.73 20.96 11.50
C ARG A 91 -6.04 21.34 10.84
N ASP A 92 -6.34 22.65 10.81
CA ASP A 92 -7.56 23.22 10.20
C ASP A 92 -7.51 23.24 8.66
N GLU A 93 -6.50 22.69 8.06
CA GLU A 93 -6.29 22.62 6.61
C GLU A 93 -6.33 21.17 6.11
N ASN A 94 -6.69 20.98 4.86
CA ASN A 94 -6.57 19.69 4.22
C ASN A 94 -5.15 19.48 3.70
N GLN A 95 -4.61 18.28 3.92
CA GLN A 95 -3.30 17.89 3.41
C GLN A 95 -3.42 16.62 2.58
N LEU A 96 -2.67 16.56 1.48
CA LEU A 96 -2.62 15.41 0.61
C LEU A 96 -1.48 14.47 1.03
N HIS A 97 -1.82 13.22 1.28
CA HIS A 97 -0.89 12.12 1.33
C HIS A 97 -1.10 11.23 0.10
N ALA A 98 -0.10 11.18 -0.78
CA ALA A 98 -0.15 10.36 -1.98
C ALA A 98 1.11 9.51 -2.09
N ALA A 99 1.02 8.25 -1.69
CA ALA A 99 2.13 7.31 -1.67
C ALA A 99 2.01 6.24 -2.76
N ASN A 100 3.16 5.75 -3.22
CA ASN A 100 3.26 4.59 -4.11
C ASN A 100 4.02 3.47 -3.40
N VAL A 101 3.46 2.26 -3.39
CA VAL A 101 4.10 1.07 -2.80
C VAL A 101 4.18 -0.04 -3.84
N GLU A 102 5.40 -0.47 -4.13
CA GLU A 102 5.71 -1.53 -5.09
C GLU A 102 6.33 -2.74 -4.37
N LEU A 103 5.74 -3.91 -4.53
CA LEU A 103 6.27 -5.17 -4.00
C LEU A 103 6.60 -6.13 -5.14
N ILE A 104 7.77 -6.73 -5.10
CA ILE A 104 8.22 -7.73 -6.09
C ILE A 104 8.71 -8.98 -5.35
N ALA A 105 8.03 -10.10 -5.57
CA ALA A 105 8.43 -11.40 -5.03
C ALA A 105 8.91 -12.32 -6.17
N LEU A 106 10.16 -12.81 -6.05
CA LEU A 106 10.75 -13.78 -6.99
C LEU A 106 10.38 -15.22 -6.60
N ASP A 107 11.02 -16.22 -7.23
CA ASP A 107 10.68 -17.65 -7.03
C ASP A 107 10.75 -18.03 -5.55
N ASP A 108 9.72 -18.70 -5.04
CA ASP A 108 9.60 -19.16 -3.63
C ASP A 108 9.73 -18.05 -2.57
N ALA A 109 9.64 -16.79 -2.96
CA ALA A 109 9.73 -15.66 -2.04
C ALA A 109 8.38 -15.29 -1.43
N GLU A 110 8.39 -14.77 -0.20
CA GLU A 110 7.19 -14.30 0.49
C GLU A 110 7.39 -12.90 1.06
N ILE A 111 6.43 -12.01 0.78
CA ILE A 111 6.35 -10.67 1.37
C ILE A 111 5.05 -10.56 2.15
N LYS A 112 5.14 -10.23 3.44
CA LYS A 112 4.00 -9.74 4.23
C LYS A 112 4.14 -8.24 4.40
N TYR A 113 3.15 -7.51 3.95
CA TYR A 113 3.13 -6.05 4.06
C TYR A 113 1.90 -5.60 4.83
N SER A 114 2.13 -4.96 5.95
CA SER A 114 1.07 -4.47 6.82
C SER A 114 1.07 -2.95 6.87
N THR A 115 -0.10 -2.32 6.86
CA THR A 115 -0.23 -0.88 7.12
C THR A 115 -1.25 -0.62 8.21
N VAL A 116 -0.88 0.29 9.11
CA VAL A 116 -1.80 0.88 10.07
C VAL A 116 -1.78 2.39 9.84
N GLN A 117 -2.90 2.91 9.35
CA GLN A 117 -3.03 4.32 9.04
C GLN A 117 -4.06 4.96 9.94
N ASN A 118 -3.58 5.88 10.78
CA ASN A 118 -4.39 6.65 11.71
C ASN A 118 -4.14 8.14 11.48
N TRP A 119 -4.87 8.68 10.53
CA TRP A 119 -4.77 10.07 10.12
C TRP A 119 -5.76 10.95 10.88
N TYR A 120 -5.55 12.26 10.81
CA TYR A 120 -6.51 13.23 11.29
C TYR A 120 -7.70 13.35 10.32
N PRO A 121 -8.96 13.20 10.78
CA PRO A 121 -10.13 13.16 9.90
C PRO A 121 -10.74 14.54 9.58
N GLY A 122 -10.24 15.60 10.16
CA GLY A 122 -10.91 16.90 10.21
C GLY A 122 -11.59 17.15 11.56
N ASP A 123 -12.11 18.35 11.77
CA ASP A 123 -12.83 18.75 12.98
C ASP A 123 -14.26 18.19 13.00
N GLU A 124 -15.03 18.53 14.03
CA GLU A 124 -16.43 18.12 14.19
C GLU A 124 -17.36 18.58 13.06
N ASN A 125 -16.97 19.61 12.32
CA ASN A 125 -17.70 20.14 11.17
C ASN A 125 -17.19 19.57 9.83
N GLY A 126 -16.19 18.67 9.87
CA GLY A 126 -15.55 18.08 8.68
C GLY A 126 -14.55 19.00 7.99
N LYS A 127 -14.07 20.05 8.67
CA LYS A 127 -13.05 20.96 8.14
C LYS A 127 -11.65 20.41 8.41
N GLY A 128 -10.76 20.54 7.42
CA GLY A 128 -9.39 20.01 7.50
C GLY A 128 -9.32 18.52 7.28
N GLY A 129 -8.24 17.92 7.75
CA GLY A 129 -8.02 16.48 7.67
C GLY A 129 -7.23 16.02 6.45
N ILE A 130 -6.84 14.76 6.47
CA ILE A 130 -5.93 14.18 5.48
C ILE A 130 -6.72 13.56 4.33
N TYR A 131 -6.31 13.87 3.10
CA TYR A 131 -6.69 13.15 1.88
C TYR A 131 -5.63 12.08 1.62
N ASN A 132 -5.99 10.83 1.86
CA ASN A 132 -5.09 9.69 1.88
C ASN A 132 -5.27 8.83 0.63
N PHE A 133 -4.48 9.13 -0.41
CA PHE A 133 -4.55 8.49 -1.72
C PHE A 133 -3.30 7.67 -1.95
N VAL A 134 -3.39 6.35 -1.73
CA VAL A 134 -2.24 5.46 -1.80
C VAL A 134 -2.42 4.40 -2.87
N THR A 135 -1.42 4.31 -3.75
CA THR A 135 -1.34 3.30 -4.79
C THR A 135 -0.45 2.16 -4.33
N LYS A 136 -0.97 0.95 -4.27
CA LYS A 136 -0.23 -0.25 -3.90
C LYS A 136 -0.32 -1.29 -5.00
N ARG A 137 0.82 -1.78 -5.48
CA ARG A 137 0.89 -2.83 -6.50
C ARG A 137 1.89 -3.88 -6.08
N GLY A 138 1.46 -5.14 -6.10
CA GLY A 138 2.31 -6.30 -5.89
C GLY A 138 2.50 -7.07 -7.19
N LEU A 139 3.69 -7.61 -7.39
CA LEU A 139 4.02 -8.51 -8.48
C LEU A 139 4.63 -9.80 -7.90
N CYS A 140 3.83 -10.86 -7.88
CA CYS A 140 4.32 -12.22 -7.71
C CYS A 140 4.96 -12.66 -9.04
N LYS A 141 6.22 -12.22 -9.24
CA LYS A 141 6.97 -12.44 -10.49
C LYS A 141 7.44 -13.88 -10.63
N GLY A 142 7.85 -14.49 -9.54
CA GLY A 142 8.40 -15.83 -9.50
C GLY A 142 7.35 -16.91 -9.22
N ASN A 143 7.71 -18.18 -9.53
CA ASN A 143 6.88 -19.32 -9.22
C ASN A 143 6.79 -19.54 -7.70
N ASN A 144 5.66 -20.06 -7.22
CA ASN A 144 5.37 -20.29 -5.80
C ASN A 144 5.52 -19.05 -4.92
N SER A 145 5.64 -17.86 -5.49
CA SER A 145 5.80 -16.62 -4.73
C SER A 145 4.50 -16.21 -4.04
N LYS A 146 4.62 -15.45 -2.95
CA LYS A 146 3.46 -15.03 -2.17
C LYS A 146 3.58 -13.57 -1.74
N ILE A 147 2.50 -12.81 -1.93
CA ILE A 147 2.34 -11.47 -1.36
C ILE A 147 1.07 -11.44 -0.52
N SER A 148 1.21 -11.03 0.74
CA SER A 148 0.11 -10.89 1.67
C SER A 148 0.03 -9.44 2.16
N TRP A 149 -1.12 -8.80 1.91
CA TRP A 149 -1.41 -7.45 2.34
C TRP A 149 -2.29 -7.47 3.58
N THR A 150 -1.95 -6.70 4.61
CA THR A 150 -2.84 -6.38 5.73
C THR A 150 -3.00 -4.88 5.83
N GLN A 151 -4.23 -4.39 5.88
CA GLN A 151 -4.51 -2.96 5.84
C GLN A 151 -5.54 -2.58 6.88
N VAL A 152 -5.17 -1.66 7.78
CA VAL A 152 -6.08 -1.04 8.74
C VAL A 152 -6.16 0.45 8.39
N GLU A 153 -7.35 0.89 8.00
CA GLU A 153 -7.64 2.28 7.65
C GLU A 153 -8.57 2.89 8.68
N THR A 154 -8.05 3.87 9.38
CA THR A 154 -8.82 4.67 10.33
C THR A 154 -8.34 6.11 10.29
N GLY A 155 -9.19 7.05 10.64
CA GLY A 155 -8.89 8.46 10.43
C GLY A 155 -9.10 8.87 8.97
N SER A 156 -8.36 9.82 8.48
CA SER A 156 -8.49 10.49 7.17
C SER A 156 -9.85 11.14 6.93
N ALA A 157 -9.86 12.32 6.34
CA ALA A 157 -11.10 12.92 5.82
C ALA A 157 -11.61 12.14 4.61
N ILE A 158 -10.67 11.79 3.71
CA ILE A 158 -10.96 10.97 2.52
C ILE A 158 -9.86 9.93 2.38
N THR A 159 -10.25 8.66 2.29
CA THR A 159 -9.36 7.55 1.93
C THR A 159 -9.73 7.04 0.54
N TRP A 160 -8.75 6.94 -0.35
CA TRP A 160 -8.89 6.34 -1.67
C TRP A 160 -7.74 5.37 -1.92
N LYS A 161 -8.03 4.07 -1.88
CA LYS A 161 -7.02 3.02 -1.97
C LYS A 161 -7.51 1.79 -2.70
N TYR A 162 -6.80 1.43 -3.75
CA TYR A 162 -7.07 0.23 -4.54
C TYR A 162 -5.82 -0.61 -4.72
N PRO A 163 -5.37 -1.35 -3.69
CA PRO A 163 -4.28 -2.29 -3.83
C PRO A 163 -4.56 -3.34 -4.90
N SER A 164 -3.53 -3.73 -5.63
CA SER A 164 -3.63 -4.86 -6.56
C SER A 164 -2.41 -5.75 -6.49
N CYS A 165 -2.59 -7.01 -6.90
CA CYS A 165 -1.50 -7.96 -7.00
C CYS A 165 -1.60 -8.73 -8.32
N ILE A 166 -0.49 -8.77 -9.05
CA ILE A 166 -0.35 -9.54 -10.29
C ILE A 166 0.31 -10.87 -9.95
N LEU A 167 -0.41 -11.96 -10.15
CA LEU A 167 0.02 -13.33 -9.91
C LEU A 167 0.56 -13.90 -11.23
N LYS A 168 1.84 -13.57 -11.53
CA LYS A 168 2.50 -13.89 -12.80
C LYS A 168 3.18 -15.24 -12.79
N GLY A 169 3.85 -15.59 -11.71
CA GLY A 169 4.50 -16.89 -11.55
C GLY A 169 3.47 -18.00 -11.33
N ASP A 170 3.80 -19.23 -11.78
CA ASP A 170 2.97 -20.40 -11.55
C ASP A 170 2.87 -20.71 -10.05
N ASN A 171 1.71 -21.16 -9.59
CA ASN A 171 1.39 -21.45 -8.19
C ASN A 171 1.51 -20.24 -7.24
N SER A 172 1.61 -19.03 -7.75
CA SER A 172 1.73 -17.85 -6.89
C SER A 172 0.44 -17.54 -6.13
N ILE A 173 0.58 -16.85 -4.98
CA ILE A 173 -0.51 -16.62 -4.04
C ILE A 173 -0.58 -15.13 -3.70
N GLY A 174 -1.79 -14.55 -3.80
CA GLY A 174 -2.09 -13.21 -3.36
C GLY A 174 -3.11 -13.20 -2.22
N GLU A 175 -2.80 -12.56 -1.11
CA GLU A 175 -3.74 -12.42 -0.01
C GLU A 175 -3.97 -10.95 0.31
N PHE A 176 -5.20 -10.60 0.63
CA PHE A 176 -5.56 -9.26 1.06
C PHE A 176 -6.53 -9.31 2.23
N TYR A 177 -6.13 -8.68 3.32
CA TYR A 177 -6.94 -8.54 4.53
C TYR A 177 -7.07 -7.06 4.84
N SER A 178 -8.29 -6.54 4.94
CA SER A 178 -8.51 -5.14 5.26
C SER A 178 -9.64 -4.90 6.22
N ILE A 179 -9.50 -3.85 7.00
CA ILE A 179 -10.56 -3.24 7.78
C ILE A 179 -10.54 -1.73 7.56
N ALA A 180 -11.67 -1.15 7.24
CA ALA A 180 -11.87 0.30 7.17
C ALA A 180 -12.90 0.72 8.21
N ILE A 181 -12.56 1.74 9.00
CA ILE A 181 -13.43 2.26 10.06
C ILE A 181 -13.63 3.75 9.80
N THR A 182 -14.87 4.17 9.65
CA THR A 182 -15.24 5.57 9.41
C THR A 182 -16.30 6.04 10.37
N ASN A 183 -16.28 7.32 10.71
CA ASN A 183 -17.30 8.00 11.46
C ASN A 183 -17.49 9.45 10.98
N ASN A 184 -18.58 10.09 11.40
CA ASN A 184 -18.88 11.50 11.10
C ASN A 184 -18.76 11.83 9.60
N HIS A 185 -17.87 12.74 9.22
CA HIS A 185 -17.67 13.25 7.86
C HIS A 185 -16.64 12.44 7.03
N GLN A 186 -16.07 11.37 7.59
CA GLN A 186 -15.06 10.56 6.90
C GLN A 186 -15.65 9.82 5.70
N LYS A 187 -14.87 9.72 4.64
CA LYS A 187 -15.19 8.96 3.43
C LYS A 187 -14.08 7.97 3.14
N ALA A 188 -14.43 6.71 2.96
CA ALA A 188 -13.49 5.67 2.57
C ALA A 188 -14.00 4.95 1.32
N ASP A 189 -13.21 5.04 0.25
CA ASP A 189 -13.41 4.31 -0.98
C ASP A 189 -12.21 3.38 -1.16
N THR A 190 -12.40 2.10 -0.83
CA THR A 190 -11.32 1.11 -0.82
C THR A 190 -11.77 -0.18 -1.49
N GLY A 191 -10.87 -0.76 -2.26
CA GLY A 191 -11.09 -2.02 -2.92
C GLY A 191 -9.78 -2.73 -3.19
N THR A 192 -9.84 -3.92 -3.77
CA THR A 192 -8.64 -4.65 -4.19
C THR A 192 -8.87 -5.43 -5.46
N LYS A 193 -7.79 -5.71 -6.17
CA LYS A 193 -7.84 -6.50 -7.41
C LYS A 193 -6.68 -7.51 -7.43
N MET A 194 -7.02 -8.77 -7.74
CA MET A 194 -6.05 -9.82 -7.99
C MET A 194 -6.08 -10.20 -9.47
N ILE A 195 -4.93 -10.19 -10.14
CA ILE A 195 -4.80 -10.46 -11.57
C ILE A 195 -4.04 -11.77 -11.74
N HIS A 196 -4.73 -12.79 -12.21
CA HIS A 196 -4.18 -14.14 -12.38
C HIS A 196 -3.64 -14.31 -13.81
N LEU A 197 -2.32 -14.48 -13.94
CA LEU A 197 -1.65 -14.72 -15.23
C LEU A 197 -0.95 -16.08 -15.28
N GLY A 198 -0.34 -16.51 -14.18
CA GLY A 198 0.31 -17.82 -14.06
C GLY A 198 -0.70 -18.96 -13.88
N LYS A 199 -0.21 -20.19 -14.00
CA LYS A 199 -1.00 -21.40 -13.78
C LYS A 199 -1.17 -21.68 -12.28
N ASN A 200 -2.31 -22.24 -11.89
CA ASN A 200 -2.60 -22.67 -10.51
C ASN A 200 -2.46 -21.56 -9.47
N THR A 201 -2.61 -20.31 -9.86
CA THR A 201 -2.52 -19.19 -8.95
C THR A 201 -3.74 -19.12 -8.04
N LYS A 202 -3.55 -18.63 -6.81
CA LYS A 202 -4.61 -18.54 -5.80
C LYS A 202 -4.69 -17.15 -5.23
N SER A 203 -5.90 -16.70 -4.92
CA SER A 203 -6.09 -15.44 -4.18
C SER A 203 -7.12 -15.57 -3.09
N LYS A 204 -6.95 -14.75 -2.03
CA LYS A 204 -7.90 -14.62 -0.94
C LYS A 204 -8.07 -13.15 -0.59
N ILE A 205 -9.32 -12.70 -0.56
CA ILE A 205 -9.68 -11.32 -0.22
C ILE A 205 -10.66 -11.38 0.94
N ILE A 206 -10.32 -10.71 2.05
CA ILE A 206 -11.22 -10.48 3.17
C ILE A 206 -11.18 -9.00 3.51
N SER A 207 -12.27 -8.30 3.19
CA SER A 207 -12.42 -6.88 3.51
C SER A 207 -13.63 -6.69 4.40
N LYS A 208 -13.47 -5.85 5.42
CA LYS A 208 -14.54 -5.50 6.36
C LYS A 208 -14.59 -3.99 6.49
N GLY A 209 -15.78 -3.43 6.51
CA GLY A 209 -16.04 -2.02 6.76
C GLY A 209 -16.96 -1.82 7.95
N ILE A 210 -16.67 -0.82 8.76
CA ILE A 210 -17.52 -0.36 9.84
C ILE A 210 -17.69 1.14 9.68
N SER A 211 -18.91 1.61 9.55
CA SER A 211 -19.23 3.03 9.51
C SER A 211 -20.19 3.39 10.64
N ALA A 212 -19.79 4.34 11.48
CA ALA A 212 -20.62 4.92 12.53
C ALA A 212 -21.21 6.26 12.05
N CYS A 213 -21.68 6.33 10.81
CA CYS A 213 -22.27 7.52 10.23
C CYS A 213 -23.77 7.59 10.54
N LEU A 214 -24.24 8.76 10.97
CA LEU A 214 -25.67 9.04 11.16
C LEU A 214 -26.42 9.32 9.84
N LEU A 215 -25.72 9.42 8.72
CA LEU A 215 -26.30 9.77 7.42
C LEU A 215 -25.61 9.03 6.27
N TYR A 216 -26.35 8.14 5.63
CA TYR A 216 -26.07 7.43 4.39
C TYR A 216 -24.93 6.40 4.41
N THR A 217 -25.30 5.16 4.62
CA THR A 217 -24.57 4.02 4.06
C THR A 217 -25.08 3.80 2.63
N SER A 218 -24.30 4.20 1.64
CA SER A 218 -24.44 3.54 0.35
C SER A 218 -23.62 2.26 0.45
N ASP A 219 -24.29 1.19 0.84
CA ASP A 219 -23.72 -0.15 0.82
C ASP A 219 -23.57 -0.56 -0.64
N ALA A 220 -22.33 -0.58 -1.13
CA ALA A 220 -22.01 -1.13 -2.45
C ALA A 220 -22.19 -2.66 -2.52
N ALA A 221 -22.79 -3.26 -1.49
CA ALA A 221 -23.05 -4.69 -1.39
C ALA A 221 -24.46 -5.11 -1.80
N ASP A 222 -25.37 -4.15 -2.02
CA ASP A 222 -26.78 -4.42 -2.36
C ASP A 222 -27.14 -3.97 -3.78
N ASP A 223 -26.27 -4.20 -4.76
CA ASP A 223 -26.72 -4.17 -6.15
C ASP A 223 -27.17 -5.60 -6.52
N PRO A 224 -28.49 -5.89 -6.51
CA PRO A 224 -28.97 -7.19 -6.97
C PRO A 224 -28.69 -7.24 -8.46
N ALA A 225 -27.81 -8.13 -8.85
CA ALA A 225 -27.56 -8.45 -10.24
C ALA A 225 -28.91 -8.73 -10.94
N SER A 226 -29.34 -7.80 -11.78
CA SER A 226 -30.38 -7.99 -12.79
C SER A 226 -29.78 -8.53 -14.07
#